data_a707c223a9d3d492d91ad53b0ad1cedf
#
_entry.id   a707c223a9d3d492d91ad53b0ad1cedf
#
_cell.length_a   1.000
_cell.length_b   1.000
_cell.length_c   1.000
_cell.angle_alpha   90.00
_cell.angle_beta   90.00
_cell.angle_gamma   90.00
#
_symmetry.space_group_name_H-M   'P 1'
#
loop_
_entity.id
_entity.type
_entity.pdbx_description
1 polymer ?
#
loop_
_entity_poly.entity_id
_entity_poly.type
_entity_poly.pdbx_seq_one_letter_code
_entity_poly.pdbx_strand_id
1 'polypeptide(L)'
;MLLGNWDSFVFDYVSRHKIGSRHFNFYVVEQLPVLPPDLYSPAFLDFIVPRVVELTYTAWDLAPFARDILTEVGRETWNRWFPNNPVSLSPRPLVSPSPFRWDEERRAHLRAELDGLYAHLYGLTGEELAYILDTFPIVRRKDEERWGEYRTKRMVLECYDELAAGVHP
;
A
#
# COMPACT_ATOMS: atom_id res chain seq x y z
N MET A 1 4.01 7.38 1.87
CA MET A 1 5.10 6.58 1.27
C MET A 1 5.62 5.54 2.23
N LEU A 2 6.27 5.94 3.34
CA LEU A 2 6.90 5.01 4.29
C LEU A 2 5.93 3.91 4.77
N LEU A 3 4.70 4.24 5.14
CA LEU A 3 3.70 3.28 5.58
C LEU A 3 3.42 2.21 4.51
N GLY A 4 3.18 2.61 3.25
CA GLY A 4 2.95 1.65 2.17
C GLY A 4 4.16 0.76 1.90
N ASN A 5 5.38 1.32 2.00
CA ASN A 5 6.60 0.53 1.84
C ASN A 5 6.74 -0.54 2.93
N TRP A 6 6.49 -0.16 4.19
CA TRP A 6 6.62 -1.07 5.33
C TRP A 6 5.55 -2.17 5.37
N ASP A 7 4.38 -1.92 4.78
CA ASP A 7 3.30 -2.90 4.70
C ASP A 7 3.40 -3.85 3.50
N SER A 8 4.43 -3.68 2.63
CA SER A 8 4.61 -4.55 1.47
C SER A 8 5.20 -5.92 1.84
N PHE A 9 4.82 -6.95 1.08
CA PHE A 9 5.38 -8.30 1.23
C PHE A 9 6.90 -8.34 1.04
N VAL A 10 7.43 -7.52 0.15
CA VAL A 10 8.87 -7.42 -0.10
C VAL A 10 9.61 -6.94 1.14
N PHE A 11 9.10 -5.87 1.77
CA PHE A 11 9.70 -5.33 2.99
C PHE A 11 9.57 -6.30 4.17
N ASP A 12 8.41 -6.94 4.35
CA ASP A 12 8.21 -7.94 5.39
C ASP A 12 9.14 -9.16 5.19
N TYR A 13 9.32 -9.63 3.96
CA TYR A 13 10.25 -10.70 3.64
C TYR A 13 11.68 -10.38 4.10
N VAL A 14 12.21 -9.22 3.72
CA VAL A 14 13.57 -8.80 4.12
C VAL A 14 13.66 -8.61 5.62
N SER A 15 12.64 -8.02 6.24
CA SER A 15 12.58 -7.80 7.68
C SER A 15 12.71 -9.11 8.46
N ARG A 16 11.99 -10.15 8.06
CA ARG A 16 12.05 -11.49 8.69
C ARG A 16 13.45 -12.11 8.66
N HIS A 17 14.21 -11.86 7.61
CA HIS A 17 15.58 -12.36 7.50
C HIS A 17 16.58 -11.59 8.37
N LYS A 18 16.24 -10.36 8.74
CA LYS A 18 17.07 -9.51 9.61
C LYS A 18 16.72 -9.65 11.10
N ILE A 19 15.50 -10.04 11.43
CA ILE A 19 15.03 -10.18 12.80
C ILE A 19 15.45 -11.53 13.34
N GLY A 20 16.55 -11.55 14.10
CA GLY A 20 17.04 -12.76 14.79
C GLY A 20 16.35 -13.05 16.12
N SER A 21 15.40 -12.18 16.57
CA SER A 21 14.74 -12.29 17.88
C SER A 21 13.30 -11.75 17.81
N ARG A 22 12.55 -11.85 18.92
CA ARG A 22 11.17 -11.34 19.02
C ARG A 22 11.06 -9.80 19.07
N HIS A 23 12.19 -9.09 19.10
CA HIS A 23 12.22 -7.65 19.25
C HIS A 23 12.71 -6.97 17.98
N PHE A 24 11.90 -6.05 17.48
CA PHE A 24 12.22 -5.17 16.36
C PHE A 24 12.96 -3.95 16.91
N ASN A 25 14.27 -4.11 17.15
CA ASN A 25 15.09 -3.05 17.73
C ASN A 25 15.43 -1.99 16.68
N PHE A 26 15.63 -0.75 17.11
CA PHE A 26 15.99 0.38 16.27
C PHE A 26 17.20 0.09 15.37
N TYR A 27 18.21 -0.57 15.91
CA TYR A 27 19.39 -1.04 15.18
C TYR A 27 19.05 -1.95 13.98
N VAL A 28 18.00 -2.78 14.07
CA VAL A 28 17.54 -3.63 12.96
C VAL A 28 16.82 -2.78 11.92
N VAL A 29 15.98 -1.82 12.38
CA VAL A 29 15.23 -0.91 11.50
C VAL A 29 16.17 -0.11 10.60
N GLU A 30 17.30 0.38 11.12
CA GLU A 30 18.30 1.12 10.37
C GLU A 30 18.97 0.32 9.25
N GLN A 31 18.87 -1.02 9.30
CA GLN A 31 19.45 -1.92 8.28
C GLN A 31 18.44 -2.35 7.22
N LEU A 32 17.18 -1.96 7.35
CA LEU A 32 16.16 -2.35 6.39
C LEU A 32 16.20 -1.47 5.14
N PRO A 33 15.97 -2.05 3.97
CA PRO A 33 16.05 -1.35 2.70
C PRO A 33 14.82 -0.47 2.45
N VAL A 34 14.70 0.63 3.19
CA VAL A 34 13.65 1.62 2.94
C VAL A 34 13.97 2.37 1.65
N LEU A 35 13.01 2.44 0.74
CA LEU A 35 13.17 3.19 -0.50
C LEU A 35 13.30 4.70 -0.23
N PRO A 36 14.32 5.37 -0.76
CA PRO A 36 14.54 6.79 -0.51
C PRO A 36 13.47 7.66 -1.19
N PRO A 37 13.17 8.85 -0.64
CA PRO A 37 12.08 9.71 -1.13
C PRO A 37 12.21 10.15 -2.59
N ASP A 38 13.41 10.30 -3.10
CA ASP A 38 13.72 10.72 -4.47
C ASP A 38 13.42 9.66 -5.54
N LEU A 39 13.22 8.40 -5.14
CA LEU A 39 12.72 7.34 -6.03
C LEU A 39 11.24 7.52 -6.42
N TYR A 40 10.48 8.29 -5.65
CA TYR A 40 9.06 8.42 -5.88
C TYR A 40 8.74 9.58 -6.82
N SER A 41 8.52 9.27 -8.10
CA SER A 41 8.00 10.24 -9.06
C SER A 41 6.61 10.77 -8.66
N PRO A 42 6.16 11.91 -9.17
CA PRO A 42 4.78 12.38 -8.96
C PRO A 42 3.72 11.34 -9.33
N ALA A 43 3.95 10.54 -10.37
CA ALA A 43 3.05 9.47 -10.79
C ALA A 43 2.97 8.36 -9.72
N PHE A 44 4.10 7.95 -9.14
CA PHE A 44 4.09 7.01 -8.02
C PHE A 44 3.41 7.56 -6.77
N LEU A 45 3.55 8.87 -6.51
CA LEU A 45 2.83 9.52 -5.42
C LEU A 45 1.31 9.48 -5.64
N ASP A 46 0.85 9.83 -6.85
CA ASP A 46 -0.56 9.76 -7.25
C ASP A 46 -1.12 8.33 -7.21
N PHE A 47 -0.28 7.32 -7.35
CA PHE A 47 -0.67 5.92 -7.23
C PHE A 47 -0.71 5.45 -5.77
N ILE A 48 0.37 5.65 -5.01
CA ILE A 48 0.56 5.07 -3.67
C ILE A 48 -0.29 5.79 -2.62
N VAL A 49 -0.26 7.13 -2.61
CA VAL A 49 -0.84 7.90 -1.50
C VAL A 49 -2.35 7.65 -1.35
N PRO A 50 -3.19 7.73 -2.41
CA PRO A 50 -4.61 7.47 -2.26
C PRO A 50 -4.91 6.04 -1.78
N ARG A 51 -4.17 5.03 -2.23
CA ARG A 51 -4.33 3.65 -1.79
C ARG A 51 -4.04 3.47 -0.31
N VAL A 52 -2.93 4.04 0.15
CA VAL A 52 -2.55 4.01 1.57
C VAL A 52 -3.57 4.76 2.42
N VAL A 53 -4.07 5.92 1.96
CA VAL A 53 -5.10 6.69 2.67
C VAL A 53 -6.40 5.87 2.78
N GLU A 54 -6.88 5.28 1.68
CA GLU A 54 -8.09 4.46 1.67
C GLU A 54 -7.96 3.23 2.58
N LEU A 55 -6.79 2.58 2.58
CA LEU A 55 -6.51 1.44 3.45
C LEU A 55 -6.41 1.80 4.94
N THR A 56 -5.97 3.01 5.26
CA THR A 56 -5.66 3.45 6.63
C THR A 56 -6.82 4.18 7.28
N TYR A 57 -7.42 5.13 6.58
CA TYR A 57 -8.46 6.01 7.13
C TYR A 57 -9.85 5.34 7.09
N THR A 58 -10.10 4.44 8.01
CA THR A 58 -11.36 3.68 8.12
C THR A 58 -12.20 4.02 9.36
N ALA A 59 -11.69 4.91 10.23
CA ALA A 59 -12.38 5.34 11.45
C ALA A 59 -12.07 6.81 11.80
N TRP A 60 -12.97 7.45 12.53
CA TRP A 60 -12.89 8.88 12.86
C TRP A 60 -11.71 9.27 13.76
N ASP A 61 -11.16 8.35 14.52
CA ASP A 61 -9.96 8.57 15.34
C ASP A 61 -8.72 8.89 14.48
N LEU A 62 -8.73 8.46 13.20
CA LEU A 62 -7.71 8.80 12.20
C LEU A 62 -8.01 10.07 11.38
N ALA A 63 -9.05 10.84 11.74
CA ALA A 63 -9.38 12.09 11.06
C ALA A 63 -8.24 13.13 11.06
N PRO A 64 -7.37 13.25 12.07
CA PRO A 64 -6.18 14.11 12.00
C PRO A 64 -5.24 13.71 10.85
N PHE A 65 -4.96 12.41 10.69
CA PHE A 65 -4.14 11.90 9.59
C PHE A 65 -4.72 12.29 8.21
N ALA A 66 -6.02 12.04 8.00
CA ALA A 66 -6.67 12.40 6.73
C ALA A 66 -6.65 13.92 6.47
N ARG A 67 -6.78 14.74 7.51
CA ARG A 67 -6.69 16.19 7.44
C ARG A 67 -5.30 16.68 7.06
N ASP A 68 -4.26 16.07 7.60
CA ASP A 68 -2.87 16.40 7.28
C ASP A 68 -2.58 16.10 5.82
N ILE A 69 -2.98 14.92 5.33
CA ILE A 69 -2.86 14.58 3.89
C ILE A 69 -3.64 15.58 3.02
N LEU A 70 -4.91 15.85 3.36
CA LEU A 70 -5.74 16.81 2.60
C LEU A 70 -5.12 18.21 2.58
N THR A 71 -4.48 18.63 3.66
CA THR A 71 -3.80 19.92 3.73
C THR A 71 -2.57 19.96 2.83
N GLU A 72 -1.81 18.87 2.79
CA GLU A 72 -0.60 18.73 1.98
C GLU A 72 -0.91 18.68 0.48
N VAL A 73 -1.89 17.85 0.07
CA VAL A 73 -2.18 17.63 -1.36
C VAL A 73 -3.18 18.63 -1.94
N GLY A 74 -3.97 19.29 -1.09
CA GLY A 74 -5.02 20.20 -1.50
C GLY A 74 -6.34 19.51 -1.89
N ARG A 75 -7.42 20.30 -1.91
CA ARG A 75 -8.79 19.79 -2.13
C ARG A 75 -9.02 19.25 -3.54
N GLU A 76 -8.40 19.86 -4.54
CA GLU A 76 -8.53 19.44 -5.94
C GLU A 76 -7.92 18.05 -6.14
N THR A 77 -6.69 17.83 -5.63
CA THR A 77 -6.02 16.53 -5.69
C THR A 77 -6.80 15.49 -4.91
N TRP A 78 -7.26 15.82 -3.70
CA TRP A 78 -8.10 14.93 -2.92
C TRP A 78 -9.35 14.49 -3.69
N ASN A 79 -10.10 15.43 -4.28
CA ASN A 79 -11.32 15.14 -5.02
C ASN A 79 -11.05 14.35 -6.32
N ARG A 80 -9.89 14.55 -6.94
CA ARG A 80 -9.43 13.73 -8.07
C ARG A 80 -9.16 12.27 -7.64
N TRP A 81 -8.51 12.08 -6.49
CA TRP A 81 -8.22 10.76 -5.96
C TRP A 81 -9.46 10.04 -5.44
N PHE A 82 -10.38 10.79 -4.82
CA PHE A 82 -11.55 10.27 -4.13
C PHE A 82 -12.86 10.90 -4.60
N PRO A 83 -13.27 10.65 -5.85
CA PRO A 83 -14.50 11.24 -6.39
C PRO A 83 -15.77 10.81 -5.62
N ASN A 84 -15.72 9.64 -4.96
CA ASN A 84 -16.82 9.13 -4.13
C ASN A 84 -16.76 9.60 -2.66
N ASN A 85 -15.69 10.31 -2.27
CA ASN A 85 -15.52 10.90 -0.93
C ASN A 85 -14.96 12.33 -1.06
N PRO A 86 -15.65 13.23 -1.80
CA PRO A 86 -15.16 14.56 -2.09
C PRO A 86 -15.25 15.47 -0.86
N VAL A 87 -14.37 16.47 -0.82
CA VAL A 87 -14.44 17.58 0.13
C VAL A 87 -14.88 18.86 -0.57
N SER A 88 -15.55 19.74 0.17
CA SER A 88 -16.00 21.03 -0.38
C SER A 88 -14.82 21.89 -0.82
N LEU A 89 -14.90 22.45 -2.02
CA LEU A 89 -13.93 23.42 -2.54
C LEU A 89 -14.13 24.83 -1.95
N SER A 90 -15.19 25.07 -1.18
CA SER A 90 -15.47 26.34 -0.51
C SER A 90 -14.29 26.73 0.42
N PRO A 91 -13.95 28.04 0.54
CA PRO A 91 -12.91 28.52 1.44
C PRO A 91 -13.26 28.42 2.94
N ARG A 92 -14.40 27.86 3.30
CA ARG A 92 -14.80 27.59 4.70
C ARG A 92 -13.78 26.69 5.41
N PRO A 93 -13.77 26.66 6.76
CA PRO A 93 -12.88 25.80 7.52
C PRO A 93 -12.82 24.38 6.97
N LEU A 94 -11.62 23.81 6.96
CA LEU A 94 -11.39 22.47 6.45
C LEU A 94 -12.14 21.46 7.33
N VAL A 95 -13.17 20.85 6.79
CA VAL A 95 -13.86 19.73 7.44
C VAL A 95 -13.11 18.46 7.05
N SER A 96 -12.83 17.60 8.02
CA SER A 96 -12.22 16.30 7.72
C SER A 96 -13.13 15.52 6.76
N PRO A 97 -12.56 14.86 5.73
CA PRO A 97 -13.32 13.95 4.90
C PRO A 97 -13.90 12.81 5.75
N SER A 98 -14.89 12.11 5.25
CA SER A 98 -15.44 10.93 5.93
C SER A 98 -14.46 9.76 5.87
N PRO A 99 -14.41 8.90 6.91
CA PRO A 99 -13.67 7.65 6.83
C PRO A 99 -14.15 6.77 5.66
N PHE A 100 -13.22 6.02 5.06
CA PHE A 100 -13.56 5.07 4.01
C PHE A 100 -14.27 3.86 4.59
N ARG A 101 -15.29 3.38 3.85
CA ARG A 101 -15.99 2.16 4.23
C ARG A 101 -15.05 0.96 4.11
N TRP A 102 -15.06 0.09 5.13
CA TRP A 102 -14.36 -1.18 5.03
C TRP A 102 -15.03 -2.07 3.99
N ASP A 103 -14.33 -2.35 2.92
CA ASP A 103 -14.71 -3.27 1.86
C ASP A 103 -13.54 -4.24 1.63
N GLU A 104 -13.76 -5.53 1.89
CA GLU A 104 -12.69 -6.52 1.89
C GLU A 104 -12.12 -6.76 0.50
N GLU A 105 -12.98 -6.80 -0.53
CA GLU A 105 -12.57 -6.98 -1.92
C GLU A 105 -11.74 -5.80 -2.42
N ARG A 106 -12.25 -4.59 -2.18
CA ARG A 106 -11.54 -3.36 -2.53
C ARG A 106 -10.19 -3.29 -1.84
N ARG A 107 -10.12 -3.65 -0.55
CA ARG A 107 -8.88 -3.64 0.23
C ARG A 107 -7.88 -4.68 -0.26
N ALA A 108 -8.34 -5.87 -0.64
CA ALA A 108 -7.47 -6.89 -1.23
C ALA A 108 -6.84 -6.38 -2.54
N HIS A 109 -7.62 -5.71 -3.37
CA HIS A 109 -7.15 -5.11 -4.62
C HIS A 109 -6.10 -4.01 -4.39
N LEU A 110 -6.40 -3.05 -3.51
CA LEU A 110 -5.47 -1.97 -3.18
C LEU A 110 -4.13 -2.47 -2.63
N ARG A 111 -4.15 -3.53 -1.82
CA ARG A 111 -2.93 -4.16 -1.33
C ARG A 111 -2.14 -4.83 -2.44
N ALA A 112 -2.82 -5.59 -3.31
CA ALA A 112 -2.16 -6.26 -4.42
C ALA A 112 -1.51 -5.27 -5.39
N GLU A 113 -2.18 -4.14 -5.68
CA GLU A 113 -1.64 -3.06 -6.48
C GLU A 113 -0.39 -2.43 -5.84
N LEU A 114 -0.41 -2.19 -4.52
CA LEU A 114 0.75 -1.67 -3.80
C LEU A 114 1.91 -2.67 -3.78
N ASP A 115 1.63 -3.95 -3.50
CA ASP A 115 2.66 -4.99 -3.49
C ASP A 115 3.30 -5.20 -4.87
N GLY A 116 2.50 -5.18 -5.94
CA GLY A 116 3.01 -5.22 -7.31
C GLY A 116 3.90 -4.03 -7.64
N LEU A 117 3.47 -2.80 -7.26
CA LEU A 117 4.29 -1.61 -7.48
C LEU A 117 5.59 -1.64 -6.66
N TYR A 118 5.53 -2.00 -5.37
CA TYR A 118 6.74 -2.08 -4.56
C TYR A 118 7.71 -3.13 -5.07
N ALA A 119 7.24 -4.25 -5.61
CA ALA A 119 8.12 -5.22 -6.26
C ALA A 119 8.90 -4.61 -7.43
N HIS A 120 8.25 -3.79 -8.27
CA HIS A 120 8.93 -3.03 -9.32
C HIS A 120 9.92 -2.00 -8.78
N LEU A 121 9.55 -1.25 -7.75
CA LEU A 121 10.42 -0.24 -7.14
C LEU A 121 11.65 -0.85 -6.49
N TYR A 122 11.57 -2.10 -6.01
CA TYR A 122 12.71 -2.88 -5.52
C TYR A 122 13.49 -3.58 -6.65
N GLY A 123 13.04 -3.48 -7.89
CA GLY A 123 13.70 -4.08 -9.04
C GLY A 123 13.58 -5.60 -9.11
N LEU A 124 12.57 -6.18 -8.50
CA LEU A 124 12.33 -7.63 -8.52
C LEU A 124 11.71 -8.07 -9.85
N THR A 125 12.08 -9.27 -10.29
CA THR A 125 11.39 -9.98 -11.35
C THR A 125 10.10 -10.63 -10.84
N GLY A 126 9.18 -10.98 -11.75
CA GLY A 126 7.96 -11.70 -11.38
C GLY A 126 8.24 -13.05 -10.71
N GLU A 127 9.32 -13.75 -11.10
CA GLU A 127 9.74 -15.01 -10.49
C GLU A 127 10.23 -14.83 -9.04
N GLU A 128 11.02 -13.78 -8.78
CA GLU A 128 11.48 -13.43 -7.44
C GLU A 128 10.31 -13.01 -6.54
N LEU A 129 9.36 -12.22 -7.07
CA LEU A 129 8.14 -11.85 -6.36
C LEU A 129 7.30 -13.10 -6.03
N ALA A 130 7.12 -14.01 -6.99
CA ALA A 130 6.40 -15.26 -6.78
C ALA A 130 7.05 -16.12 -5.69
N TYR A 131 8.38 -16.19 -5.68
CA TYR A 131 9.15 -16.88 -4.63
C TYR A 131 8.93 -16.22 -3.26
N ILE A 132 9.02 -14.91 -3.17
CA ILE A 132 8.78 -14.17 -1.92
C ILE A 132 7.38 -14.49 -1.38
N LEU A 133 6.35 -14.43 -2.21
CA LEU A 133 4.97 -14.72 -1.80
C LEU A 133 4.81 -16.16 -1.29
N ASP A 134 5.51 -17.14 -1.85
CA ASP A 134 5.50 -18.53 -1.36
C ASP A 134 6.08 -18.69 0.05
N THR A 135 6.86 -17.72 0.54
CA THR A 135 7.41 -17.73 1.91
C THR A 135 6.39 -17.31 2.98
N PHE A 136 5.13 -17.03 2.61
CA PHE A 136 4.05 -16.64 3.52
C PHE A 136 3.00 -17.76 3.70
N PRO A 137 3.35 -18.87 4.38
CA PRO A 137 2.48 -20.04 4.47
C PRO A 137 1.16 -19.78 5.20
N ILE A 138 1.12 -18.80 6.11
CA ILE A 138 -0.12 -18.45 6.84
C ILE A 138 -1.11 -17.74 5.91
N VAL A 139 -0.63 -16.82 5.06
CA VAL A 139 -1.47 -16.12 4.09
C VAL A 139 -2.02 -17.11 3.08
N ARG A 140 -1.13 -17.94 2.51
CA ARG A 140 -1.50 -19.01 1.58
C ARG A 140 -2.57 -19.93 2.15
N ARG A 141 -2.37 -20.45 3.36
CA ARG A 141 -3.35 -21.35 4.00
C ARG A 141 -4.71 -20.68 4.19
N LYS A 142 -4.76 -19.43 4.67
CA LYS A 142 -6.02 -18.69 4.83
C LYS A 142 -6.75 -18.46 3.51
N ASP A 143 -6.01 -18.16 2.45
CA ASP A 143 -6.58 -17.99 1.13
C ASP A 143 -7.13 -19.32 0.59
N GLU A 144 -6.35 -20.41 0.68
CA GLU A 144 -6.76 -21.74 0.24
C GLU A 144 -7.99 -22.25 1.01
N GLU A 145 -8.05 -22.01 2.33
CA GLU A 145 -9.22 -22.36 3.17
C GLU A 145 -10.48 -21.58 2.75
N ARG A 146 -10.34 -20.34 2.33
CA ARG A 146 -11.46 -19.46 2.03
C ARG A 146 -11.89 -19.46 0.57
N TRP A 147 -10.92 -19.54 -0.34
CA TRP A 147 -11.11 -19.32 -1.77
C TRP A 147 -10.77 -20.57 -2.62
N GLY A 148 -10.16 -21.59 -2.04
CA GLY A 148 -9.69 -22.77 -2.75
C GLY A 148 -8.40 -22.54 -3.57
N GLU A 149 -7.81 -21.36 -3.49
CA GLU A 149 -6.59 -20.98 -4.19
C GLU A 149 -5.74 -20.02 -3.35
N TYR A 150 -4.46 -19.85 -3.68
CA TYR A 150 -3.62 -18.78 -3.12
C TYR A 150 -3.95 -17.45 -3.83
N ARG A 151 -5.11 -16.89 -3.54
CA ARG A 151 -5.68 -15.71 -4.18
C ARG A 151 -4.78 -14.48 -4.09
N THR A 152 -4.23 -14.19 -2.91
CA THR A 152 -3.33 -13.03 -2.70
C THR A 152 -2.15 -13.08 -3.67
N LYS A 153 -1.49 -14.24 -3.83
CA LYS A 153 -0.39 -14.40 -4.77
C LYS A 153 -0.81 -14.11 -6.20
N ARG A 154 -1.94 -14.67 -6.64
CA ARG A 154 -2.45 -14.44 -7.98
C ARG A 154 -2.70 -12.95 -8.23
N MET A 155 -3.42 -12.28 -7.33
CA MET A 155 -3.75 -10.86 -7.46
C MET A 155 -2.49 -9.98 -7.51
N VAL A 156 -1.51 -10.24 -6.66
CA VAL A 156 -0.25 -9.46 -6.64
C VAL A 156 0.53 -9.62 -7.94
N LEU A 157 0.63 -10.85 -8.48
CA LEU A 157 1.31 -11.09 -9.74
C LEU A 157 0.56 -10.49 -10.94
N GLU A 158 -0.77 -10.57 -10.96
CA GLU A 158 -1.60 -9.90 -11.96
C GLU A 158 -1.35 -8.38 -11.97
N CYS A 159 -1.38 -7.73 -10.79
CA CYS A 159 -1.08 -6.30 -10.67
C CYS A 159 0.37 -5.96 -11.07
N TYR A 160 1.35 -6.82 -10.72
CA TYR A 160 2.74 -6.66 -11.14
C TYR A 160 2.86 -6.66 -12.68
N ASP A 161 2.22 -7.60 -13.35
CA ASP A 161 2.24 -7.71 -14.82
C ASP A 161 1.52 -6.52 -15.49
N GLU A 162 0.40 -6.07 -14.94
CA GLU A 162 -0.34 -4.89 -15.43
C GLU A 162 0.51 -3.61 -15.35
N LEU A 163 1.23 -3.43 -14.26
CA LEU A 163 2.16 -2.29 -14.08
C LEU A 163 3.32 -2.35 -15.08
N ALA A 164 3.89 -3.54 -15.33
CA ALA A 164 4.93 -3.73 -16.33
C ALA A 164 4.43 -3.41 -17.75
N ALA A 165 3.18 -3.69 -18.05
CA ALA A 165 2.53 -3.36 -19.33
C ALA A 165 2.18 -1.87 -19.50
N GLY A 166 2.42 -1.02 -18.46
CA GLY A 166 2.10 0.41 -18.50
C GLY A 166 0.61 0.73 -18.35
N VAL A 167 -0.16 -0.18 -17.78
CA VAL A 167 -1.61 0.02 -17.51
C VAL A 167 -1.81 1.03 -16.37
N HIS A 168 -0.79 1.20 -15.55
CA HIS A 168 -0.71 2.20 -14.47
C HIS A 168 0.61 3.00 -14.56
N PRO A 169 0.75 4.15 -13.87
CA PRO A 169 1.87 5.07 -14.00
C PRO A 169 3.22 4.48 -13.64
#